data_9f392a4da20a7e4bf6ef3aa2c1478a35
#
_entry.id   9f392a4da20a7e4bf6ef3aa2c1478a35
#
_cell.length_a   1.000
_cell.length_b   1.000
_cell.length_c   1.000
_cell.angle_alpha   90.00
_cell.angle_beta   90.00
_cell.angle_gamma   90.00
#
_symmetry.space_group_name_H-M   'P 1'
#
loop_
_entity.id
_entity.type
_entity.pdbx_description
1 polymer ?
#
loop_
_entity_poly.entity_id
_entity_poly.type
_entity_poly.pdbx_seq_one_letter_code
_entity_poly.pdbx_strand_id
1 'polypeptide(L)'
;MKKFLLALLTAATAAALLCGAAAVSTYSVGYDAPAGISTIVVQDSSAAVVLQAADTDHIHADYTYTSSYAFESSKLYDFSVAGSTLTVTKTREPNTSLTIKSTDTRACTLTLQVPRQTLASLTVSTTNDNITLDGVSAQTAALTTDNGRIEVTNFNGTSLSGTTRNGKITLSGVTSQNVAATIQNSGTLKLENISANVCNAKVQNGSITGSVVGDSSAYGFDLTAGGGRIRVSDSNDRNFLLSGKDALQQNASAPQKLSLATQNGDVDVEFVQIGRASCRERV
;
A
#
# COMPACT_ATOMS: atom_id res chain seq x y z
N MET A 1 39.00 -1.53 -1.34
CA MET A 1 38.48 -2.02 -2.63
C MET A 1 37.36 -1.08 -3.03
N LYS A 2 37.51 -0.38 -4.16
CA LYS A 2 36.61 0.67 -4.63
C LYS A 2 35.31 0.05 -5.14
N LYS A 3 34.18 0.43 -4.54
CA LYS A 3 32.84 0.06 -5.00
C LYS A 3 32.57 0.79 -6.31
N PHE A 4 32.42 0.06 -7.41
CA PHE A 4 31.98 0.63 -8.67
C PHE A 4 30.46 0.81 -8.59
N LEU A 5 30.04 2.07 -8.48
CA LEU A 5 28.66 2.48 -8.67
C LEU A 5 28.47 2.66 -10.18
N LEU A 6 27.87 1.69 -10.85
CA LEU A 6 27.52 1.82 -12.27
C LEU A 6 26.08 2.39 -12.34
N ALA A 7 25.98 3.72 -12.33
CA ALA A 7 24.75 4.39 -12.67
C ALA A 7 24.64 4.48 -14.20
N LEU A 8 23.75 3.71 -14.80
CA LEU A 8 23.46 3.84 -16.22
C LEU A 8 22.53 5.03 -16.42
N LEU A 9 23.10 6.14 -16.90
CA LEU A 9 22.35 7.37 -17.24
C LEU A 9 21.69 7.16 -18.61
N THR A 10 20.41 6.80 -18.65
CA THR A 10 19.63 6.81 -19.89
C THR A 10 19.13 8.24 -20.16
N ALA A 11 19.67 8.86 -21.20
CA ALA A 11 19.26 10.19 -21.64
C ALA A 11 17.83 10.14 -22.23
N ALA A 12 16.92 10.88 -21.64
CA ALA A 12 15.58 11.07 -22.18
C ALA A 12 15.62 12.03 -23.39
N THR A 13 15.04 11.63 -24.50
CA THR A 13 14.84 12.48 -25.67
C THR A 13 13.74 13.51 -25.39
N ALA A 14 14.10 14.79 -25.34
CA ALA A 14 13.16 15.90 -25.25
C ALA A 14 12.61 16.21 -26.64
N ALA A 15 11.30 16.04 -26.85
CA ALA A 15 10.58 16.60 -28.00
C ALA A 15 10.09 18.01 -27.62
N ALA A 16 10.74 19.03 -28.12
CA ALA A 16 10.30 20.42 -27.94
C ALA A 16 9.26 20.78 -28.99
N LEU A 17 8.00 21.02 -28.57
CA LEU A 17 7.02 21.74 -29.38
C LEU A 17 7.05 23.21 -28.95
N LEU A 18 7.46 24.09 -29.89
CA LEU A 18 7.39 25.53 -29.73
C LEU A 18 5.94 26.03 -29.78
N CYS A 19 5.35 26.26 -28.65
CA CYS A 19 4.24 27.17 -28.45
C CYS A 19 4.31 27.67 -27.01
N GLY A 20 4.74 28.90 -26.78
CA GLY A 20 4.64 29.80 -25.62
C GLY A 20 4.26 29.32 -24.21
N ALA A 21 4.19 28.04 -23.95
CA ALA A 21 4.02 27.41 -22.63
C ALA A 21 5.39 26.88 -22.17
N ALA A 22 5.76 27.08 -20.92
CA ALA A 22 6.96 26.48 -20.35
C ALA A 22 6.94 24.97 -20.60
N ALA A 23 7.93 24.46 -21.33
CA ALA A 23 8.00 23.04 -21.63
C ALA A 23 8.24 22.25 -20.32
N VAL A 24 7.29 21.41 -19.97
CA VAL A 24 7.43 20.48 -18.84
C VAL A 24 8.19 19.25 -19.35
N SER A 25 9.33 18.95 -18.73
CA SER A 25 10.14 17.77 -19.08
C SER A 25 9.98 16.70 -18.01
N THR A 26 9.89 15.44 -18.44
CA THR A 26 9.91 14.28 -17.56
C THR A 26 11.32 13.74 -17.48
N TYR A 27 11.81 13.52 -16.28
CA TYR A 27 13.12 12.97 -15.99
C TYR A 27 12.97 11.60 -15.34
N SER A 28 13.83 10.66 -15.70
CA SER A 28 13.86 9.31 -15.11
C SER A 28 15.28 8.96 -14.70
N VAL A 29 15.40 8.29 -13.56
CA VAL A 29 16.66 7.73 -13.05
C VAL A 29 16.40 6.30 -12.64
N GLY A 30 17.12 5.37 -13.27
CA GLY A 30 17.05 3.94 -12.94
C GLY A 30 18.21 3.50 -12.03
N TYR A 31 17.93 2.49 -11.21
CA TYR A 31 18.93 1.80 -10.39
C TYR A 31 18.63 0.29 -10.38
N ASP A 32 19.64 -0.50 -10.70
CA ASP A 32 19.58 -1.96 -10.64
C ASP A 32 20.29 -2.43 -9.35
N ALA A 33 19.56 -3.08 -8.46
CA ALA A 33 20.13 -3.67 -7.27
C ALA A 33 20.81 -5.02 -7.62
N PRO A 34 21.86 -5.41 -6.90
CA PRO A 34 22.43 -6.75 -7.07
C PRO A 34 21.39 -7.83 -6.75
N ALA A 35 21.53 -9.00 -7.34
CA ALA A 35 20.72 -10.15 -7.01
C ALA A 35 20.85 -10.57 -5.53
N GLY A 36 19.83 -11.26 -5.00
CA GLY A 36 19.85 -11.78 -3.63
C GLY A 36 19.38 -10.80 -2.56
N ILE A 37 18.73 -9.70 -2.95
CA ILE A 37 18.03 -8.83 -2.02
C ILE A 37 16.80 -9.55 -1.49
N SER A 38 16.69 -9.66 -0.16
CA SER A 38 15.54 -10.23 0.54
C SER A 38 14.84 -9.24 1.47
N THR A 39 15.45 -8.08 1.70
CA THR A 39 14.89 -7.01 2.55
C THR A 39 14.92 -5.68 1.81
N ILE A 40 13.80 -4.98 1.83
CA ILE A 40 13.66 -3.66 1.20
C ILE A 40 13.21 -2.66 2.27
N VAL A 41 13.91 -1.53 2.33
CA VAL A 41 13.55 -0.38 3.17
C VAL A 41 13.47 0.86 2.28
N VAL A 42 12.29 1.47 2.21
CA VAL A 42 12.07 2.73 1.47
C VAL A 42 11.70 3.83 2.44
N GLN A 43 12.43 4.93 2.39
CA GLN A 43 12.19 6.14 3.17
C GLN A 43 12.02 7.33 2.23
N ASP A 44 10.80 7.79 2.11
CA ASP A 44 10.42 8.93 1.27
C ASP A 44 9.68 10.00 2.08
N SER A 45 9.57 11.19 1.53
CA SER A 45 8.85 12.31 2.16
C SER A 45 7.68 12.82 1.30
N SER A 46 7.74 12.69 -0.02
CA SER A 46 6.81 13.38 -0.91
C SER A 46 6.65 12.78 -2.31
N ALA A 47 7.13 11.57 -2.56
CA ALA A 47 6.86 10.86 -3.80
C ALA A 47 5.86 9.73 -3.58
N ALA A 48 5.04 9.45 -4.58
CA ALA A 48 4.28 8.21 -4.63
C ALA A 48 5.26 7.02 -4.74
N VAL A 49 5.13 6.06 -3.84
CA VAL A 49 5.98 4.86 -3.82
C VAL A 49 5.17 3.68 -4.32
N VAL A 50 5.61 3.09 -5.41
CA VAL A 50 4.97 1.94 -6.06
C VAL A 50 5.93 0.75 -6.03
N LEU A 51 5.51 -0.35 -5.43
CA LEU A 51 6.20 -1.63 -5.51
C LEU A 51 5.32 -2.61 -6.26
N GLN A 52 5.84 -3.17 -7.34
CA GLN A 52 5.10 -4.12 -8.17
C GLN A 52 5.93 -5.37 -8.42
N ALA A 53 5.28 -6.54 -8.35
CA ALA A 53 5.92 -7.78 -8.71
C ALA A 53 6.20 -7.83 -10.21
N ALA A 54 7.40 -8.23 -10.59
CA ALA A 54 7.83 -8.32 -11.98
C ALA A 54 8.58 -9.62 -12.24
N ASP A 55 8.61 -10.04 -13.50
CA ASP A 55 9.38 -11.21 -13.97
C ASP A 55 10.84 -10.80 -14.23
N THR A 56 11.54 -10.49 -13.15
CA THR A 56 12.96 -10.09 -13.16
C THR A 56 13.74 -10.92 -12.14
N ASP A 57 15.06 -10.95 -12.24
CA ASP A 57 15.96 -11.65 -11.33
C ASP A 57 16.57 -10.74 -10.26
N HIS A 58 16.38 -9.43 -10.38
CA HIS A 58 16.86 -8.41 -9.47
C HIS A 58 15.82 -7.29 -9.29
N ILE A 59 16.01 -6.45 -8.29
CA ILE A 59 15.14 -5.29 -8.08
C ILE A 59 15.61 -4.16 -8.99
N HIS A 60 14.68 -3.66 -9.80
CA HIS A 60 14.87 -2.46 -10.58
C HIS A 60 14.07 -1.31 -9.98
N ALA A 61 14.72 -0.19 -9.69
CA ALA A 61 14.08 1.00 -9.17
C ALA A 61 14.16 2.14 -10.19
N ASP A 62 13.00 2.71 -10.52
CA ASP A 62 12.86 3.89 -11.36
C ASP A 62 12.29 5.05 -10.56
N TYR A 63 12.93 6.20 -10.64
CA TYR A 63 12.37 7.44 -10.14
C TYR A 63 12.05 8.37 -11.30
N THR A 64 10.80 8.78 -11.40
CA THR A 64 10.33 9.73 -12.41
C THR A 64 9.79 10.99 -11.75
N TYR A 65 10.11 12.15 -12.32
CA TYR A 65 9.51 13.41 -11.93
C TYR A 65 9.34 14.34 -13.11
N THR A 66 8.35 15.21 -13.03
CA THR A 66 8.10 16.26 -14.01
C THR A 66 8.53 17.60 -13.46
N SER A 67 9.28 18.37 -14.24
CA SER A 67 9.72 19.72 -13.87
C SER A 67 9.85 20.60 -15.10
N SER A 68 9.56 21.88 -14.93
CA SER A 68 9.85 22.93 -15.91
C SER A 68 11.32 23.40 -15.89
N TYR A 69 12.13 22.86 -14.99
CA TYR A 69 13.54 23.20 -14.84
C TYR A 69 14.42 21.97 -14.93
N ALA A 70 15.58 22.11 -15.59
CA ALA A 70 16.60 21.05 -15.58
C ALA A 70 17.15 20.88 -14.15
N PHE A 71 17.08 19.66 -13.64
CA PHE A 71 17.54 19.33 -12.30
C PHE A 71 18.44 18.09 -12.35
N GLU A 72 19.47 18.03 -11.48
CA GLU A 72 20.30 16.83 -11.34
C GLU A 72 19.53 15.75 -10.60
N SER A 73 18.84 14.92 -11.34
CA SER A 73 18.00 13.82 -10.85
C SER A 73 18.76 12.77 -10.06
N SER A 74 20.05 12.56 -10.36
CA SER A 74 20.90 11.54 -9.74
C SER A 74 21.18 11.75 -8.24
N LYS A 75 20.76 12.88 -7.66
CA LYS A 75 21.00 13.22 -6.25
C LYS A 75 19.73 13.21 -5.40
N LEU A 76 18.60 12.76 -5.93
CA LEU A 76 17.33 12.76 -5.19
C LEU A 76 17.20 11.55 -4.27
N TYR A 77 17.79 10.44 -4.65
CA TYR A 77 17.77 9.20 -3.87
C TYR A 77 19.18 8.66 -3.66
N ASP A 78 19.37 8.10 -2.48
CA ASP A 78 20.50 7.23 -2.16
C ASP A 78 20.01 5.78 -2.17
N PHE A 79 20.69 4.94 -2.94
CA PHE A 79 20.45 3.51 -3.01
C PHE A 79 21.63 2.80 -2.38
N SER A 80 21.44 2.21 -1.22
CA SER A 80 22.51 1.50 -0.50
C SER A 80 22.14 0.04 -0.29
N VAL A 81 23.13 -0.84 -0.47
CA VAL A 81 22.98 -2.27 -0.25
C VAL A 81 23.95 -2.72 0.84
N ALA A 82 23.40 -3.34 1.88
CA ALA A 82 24.15 -3.93 2.99
C ALA A 82 23.69 -5.39 3.19
N GLY A 83 24.54 -6.35 2.83
CA GLY A 83 24.15 -7.77 2.79
C GLY A 83 23.01 -8.00 1.79
N SER A 84 21.88 -8.54 2.24
CA SER A 84 20.66 -8.75 1.47
C SER A 84 19.61 -7.63 1.61
N THR A 85 19.99 -6.48 2.16
CA THR A 85 19.09 -5.34 2.39
C THR A 85 19.37 -4.24 1.39
N LEU A 86 18.35 -3.85 0.63
CA LEU A 86 18.31 -2.63 -0.17
C LEU A 86 17.63 -1.54 0.64
N THR A 87 18.31 -0.42 0.85
CA THR A 87 17.76 0.79 1.45
C THR A 87 17.69 1.88 0.38
N VAL A 88 16.50 2.44 0.19
CA VAL A 88 16.22 3.54 -0.72
C VAL A 88 15.80 4.74 0.11
N THR A 89 16.60 5.78 0.13
CA THR A 89 16.34 6.96 0.95
C THR A 89 16.29 8.20 0.08
N LYS A 90 15.21 8.96 0.20
CA LYS A 90 15.14 10.29 -0.43
C LYS A 90 16.05 11.25 0.33
N THR A 91 17.05 11.77 -0.37
CA THR A 91 18.08 12.64 0.23
C THR A 91 17.78 14.13 0.05
N ARG A 92 16.96 14.46 -0.94
CA ARG A 92 16.69 15.84 -1.30
C ARG A 92 15.31 16.01 -1.92
N GLU A 93 14.63 17.09 -1.55
CA GLU A 93 13.44 17.53 -2.28
C GLU A 93 13.86 18.31 -3.55
N PRO A 94 13.11 18.16 -4.66
CA PRO A 94 13.32 19.00 -5.83
C PRO A 94 13.22 20.48 -5.41
N ASN A 95 14.27 21.27 -5.68
CA ASN A 95 14.37 22.64 -5.22
C ASN A 95 13.26 23.50 -5.85
N THR A 96 12.40 24.06 -5.01
CA THR A 96 11.21 24.82 -5.43
C THR A 96 11.38 26.33 -5.28
N SER A 97 12.61 26.79 -5.13
CA SER A 97 12.89 28.20 -4.90
C SER A 97 12.73 29.00 -6.18
N LEU A 98 11.49 29.26 -6.59
CA LEU A 98 11.10 30.45 -7.35
C LEU A 98 9.59 30.62 -7.24
N THR A 99 9.19 31.78 -6.79
CA THR A 99 7.82 32.29 -6.65
C THR A 99 7.16 32.45 -8.03
N ILE A 100 6.71 31.36 -8.61
CA ILE A 100 5.80 31.42 -9.77
C ILE A 100 4.53 30.71 -9.36
N LYS A 101 3.42 31.41 -9.44
CA LYS A 101 2.07 30.85 -9.38
C LYS A 101 1.95 29.83 -10.51
N SER A 102 2.32 28.62 -10.26
CA SER A 102 2.26 27.52 -11.21
C SER A 102 1.26 26.49 -10.72
N THR A 103 0.32 26.17 -11.57
CA THR A 103 -0.52 24.98 -11.54
C THR A 103 0.32 23.70 -11.79
N ASP A 104 1.57 23.68 -11.36
CA ASP A 104 2.52 22.59 -11.58
C ASP A 104 2.19 21.45 -10.62
N THR A 105 1.39 20.51 -11.07
CA THR A 105 1.21 19.20 -10.43
C THR A 105 2.50 18.40 -10.62
N ARG A 106 3.36 18.47 -9.62
CA ARG A 106 4.59 17.67 -9.58
C ARG A 106 4.24 16.25 -9.21
N ALA A 107 4.07 15.41 -10.18
CA ALA A 107 3.98 13.99 -9.95
C ALA A 107 5.41 13.42 -9.83
N CYS A 108 5.83 13.12 -8.61
CA CYS A 108 7.04 12.35 -8.34
C CYS A 108 6.64 10.92 -8.01
N THR A 109 7.21 9.95 -8.71
CA THR A 109 6.94 8.53 -8.47
C THR A 109 8.24 7.76 -8.37
N LEU A 110 8.40 7.01 -7.29
CA LEU A 110 9.42 6.00 -7.12
C LEU A 110 8.78 4.64 -7.36
N THR A 111 9.19 3.95 -8.40
CA THR A 111 8.69 2.60 -8.75
C THR A 111 9.78 1.57 -8.51
N LEU A 112 9.49 0.52 -7.76
CA LEU A 112 10.35 -0.64 -7.60
C LEU A 112 9.69 -1.86 -8.24
N GLN A 113 10.34 -2.43 -9.24
CA GLN A 113 10.02 -3.73 -9.79
C GLN A 113 10.72 -4.79 -8.94
N VAL A 114 9.93 -5.65 -8.31
CA VAL A 114 10.43 -6.64 -7.34
C VAL A 114 10.26 -8.04 -7.94
N PRO A 115 11.31 -8.88 -7.93
CA PRO A 115 11.18 -10.25 -8.37
C PRO A 115 10.03 -11.00 -7.68
N ARG A 116 9.38 -11.93 -8.40
CA ARG A 116 8.32 -12.79 -7.86
C ARG A 116 8.88 -13.82 -6.87
N GLN A 117 9.50 -13.36 -5.82
CA GLN A 117 9.97 -14.15 -4.69
C GLN A 117 9.43 -13.59 -3.39
N THR A 118 9.34 -14.40 -2.37
CA THR A 118 8.93 -13.92 -1.06
C THR A 118 10.09 -13.20 -0.38
N LEU A 119 9.95 -11.91 -0.15
CA LEU A 119 10.90 -11.12 0.64
C LEU A 119 10.85 -11.55 2.11
N ALA A 120 11.95 -11.43 2.82
CA ALA A 120 11.99 -11.60 4.27
C ALA A 120 11.30 -10.41 4.95
N SER A 121 11.57 -9.18 4.47
CA SER A 121 10.96 -7.98 5.04
C SER A 121 10.81 -6.87 3.99
N LEU A 122 9.72 -6.14 4.11
CA LEU A 122 9.44 -4.94 3.34
C LEU A 122 8.99 -3.82 4.28
N THR A 123 9.70 -2.70 4.27
CA THR A 123 9.30 -1.50 5.03
C THR A 123 9.25 -0.31 4.09
N VAL A 124 8.11 0.35 4.03
CA VAL A 124 7.93 1.56 3.22
C VAL A 124 7.35 2.66 4.09
N SER A 125 8.01 3.79 4.10
CA SER A 125 7.52 4.98 4.78
C SER A 125 7.58 6.21 3.89
N THR A 126 6.49 6.99 3.88
CA THR A 126 6.41 8.31 3.24
C THR A 126 5.65 9.26 4.14
N THR A 127 5.72 10.57 3.91
CA THR A 127 5.00 11.54 4.72
C THR A 127 3.72 12.04 4.01
N ASN A 128 3.83 12.40 2.75
CA ASN A 128 2.74 13.14 2.09
C ASN A 128 2.22 12.52 0.80
N ASP A 129 2.51 11.25 0.53
CA ASP A 129 2.10 10.64 -0.71
C ASP A 129 1.67 9.17 -0.54
N ASN A 130 1.23 8.57 -1.63
CA ASN A 130 0.62 7.26 -1.65
C ASN A 130 1.68 6.14 -1.65
N ILE A 131 1.31 5.02 -1.05
CA ILE A 131 2.04 3.76 -1.12
C ILE A 131 1.16 2.76 -1.86
N THR A 132 1.67 2.19 -2.94
CA THR A 132 1.03 1.11 -3.69
C THR A 132 1.90 -0.13 -3.67
N LEU A 133 1.33 -1.26 -3.30
CA LEU A 133 1.96 -2.58 -3.31
C LEU A 133 1.11 -3.52 -4.16
N ASP A 134 1.65 -4.00 -5.27
CA ASP A 134 0.90 -4.86 -6.19
C ASP A 134 1.64 -6.18 -6.47
N GLY A 135 1.03 -7.28 -6.06
CA GLY A 135 1.50 -8.64 -6.29
C GLY A 135 2.80 -9.03 -5.56
N VAL A 136 3.34 -8.15 -4.72
CA VAL A 136 4.58 -8.41 -3.97
C VAL A 136 4.31 -9.30 -2.76
N SER A 137 5.14 -10.32 -2.56
CA SER A 137 5.07 -11.22 -1.41
C SER A 137 6.21 -10.94 -0.42
N ALA A 138 5.89 -10.93 0.88
CA ALA A 138 6.89 -10.76 1.94
C ALA A 138 6.47 -11.48 3.21
N GLN A 139 7.43 -12.02 3.97
CA GLN A 139 7.10 -12.58 5.30
C GLN A 139 6.53 -11.48 6.21
N THR A 140 7.15 -10.31 6.20
CA THR A 140 6.63 -9.15 6.91
C THR A 140 6.61 -7.92 6.01
N ALA A 141 5.49 -7.19 6.00
CA ALA A 141 5.37 -5.91 5.31
C ALA A 141 4.82 -4.84 6.25
N ALA A 142 5.50 -3.69 6.32
CA ALA A 142 5.09 -2.52 7.09
C ALA A 142 5.04 -1.28 6.20
N LEU A 143 3.86 -0.70 6.03
CA LEU A 143 3.58 0.44 5.17
C LEU A 143 3.08 1.60 6.02
N THR A 144 3.73 2.75 5.95
CA THR A 144 3.37 3.92 6.77
C THR A 144 3.38 5.20 5.94
N THR A 145 2.32 5.98 6.05
CA THR A 145 2.27 7.34 5.50
C THR A 145 1.53 8.26 6.48
N ASP A 146 1.81 9.55 6.47
CA ASP A 146 1.04 10.50 7.29
C ASP A 146 -0.23 10.97 6.56
N ASN A 147 -0.11 11.42 5.31
CA ASN A 147 -1.20 12.05 4.58
C ASN A 147 -1.47 11.42 3.20
N GLY A 148 -1.15 10.15 3.05
CA GLY A 148 -1.31 9.42 1.80
C GLY A 148 -2.31 8.28 1.88
N ARG A 149 -2.54 7.67 0.73
CA ARG A 149 -3.29 6.43 0.61
C ARG A 149 -2.32 5.24 0.66
N ILE A 150 -2.74 4.17 1.32
CA ILE A 150 -2.08 2.86 1.23
C ILE A 150 -2.99 1.95 0.43
N GLU A 151 -2.48 1.40 -0.65
CA GLU A 151 -3.18 0.45 -1.50
C GLU A 151 -2.34 -0.81 -1.65
N VAL A 152 -2.90 -1.94 -1.24
CA VAL A 152 -2.25 -3.25 -1.32
C VAL A 152 -3.13 -4.18 -2.12
N THR A 153 -2.56 -4.77 -3.16
CA THR A 153 -3.27 -5.70 -4.04
C THR A 153 -2.47 -7.00 -4.14
N ASN A 154 -3.15 -8.15 -3.98
CA ASN A 154 -2.59 -9.49 -4.16
C ASN A 154 -1.33 -9.75 -3.32
N PHE A 155 -1.38 -9.43 -2.04
CA PHE A 155 -0.29 -9.68 -1.10
C PHE A 155 -0.38 -11.09 -0.50
N ASN A 156 0.78 -11.76 -0.39
CA ASN A 156 0.91 -13.02 0.31
C ASN A 156 2.08 -12.94 1.32
N GLY A 157 1.82 -13.31 2.59
CA GLY A 157 2.86 -13.25 3.62
C GLY A 157 2.42 -13.73 5.00
N THR A 158 3.26 -13.48 5.99
CA THR A 158 2.94 -13.82 7.38
C THR A 158 2.31 -12.64 8.12
N SER A 159 2.80 -11.42 7.87
CA SER A 159 2.28 -10.22 8.52
C SER A 159 2.27 -9.03 7.57
N LEU A 160 1.13 -8.36 7.50
CA LEU A 160 0.96 -7.10 6.78
C LEU A 160 0.46 -6.03 7.75
N SER A 161 1.14 -4.90 7.80
CA SER A 161 0.67 -3.72 8.54
C SER A 161 0.62 -2.48 7.66
N GLY A 162 -0.49 -1.75 7.72
CA GLY A 162 -0.68 -0.48 7.05
C GLY A 162 -1.11 0.60 8.04
N THR A 163 -0.41 1.73 8.08
CA THR A 163 -0.74 2.84 8.99
C THR A 163 -0.73 4.16 8.24
N THR A 164 -1.81 4.92 8.35
CA THR A 164 -1.86 6.31 7.89
C THR A 164 -2.45 7.19 8.99
N ARG A 165 -2.06 8.46 9.03
CA ARG A 165 -2.70 9.42 9.92
C ARG A 165 -3.98 9.96 9.30
N ASN A 166 -3.90 10.43 8.05
CA ASN A 166 -5.03 10.96 7.29
C ASN A 166 -5.02 10.35 5.89
N GLY A 167 -6.02 9.55 5.56
CA GLY A 167 -6.07 8.98 4.22
C GLY A 167 -6.92 7.72 4.15
N LYS A 168 -6.75 7.00 3.06
CA LYS A 168 -7.48 5.77 2.81
C LYS A 168 -6.52 4.58 2.84
N ILE A 169 -6.94 3.50 3.48
CA ILE A 169 -6.28 2.20 3.34
C ILE A 169 -7.20 1.27 2.55
N THR A 170 -6.69 0.69 1.49
CA THR A 170 -7.38 -0.37 0.72
C THR A 170 -6.48 -1.59 0.67
N LEU A 171 -6.98 -2.70 1.19
CA LEU A 171 -6.32 -4.00 1.12
C LEU A 171 -7.19 -4.92 0.29
N SER A 172 -6.69 -5.47 -0.81
CA SER A 172 -7.44 -6.31 -1.74
C SER A 172 -6.66 -7.60 -2.07
N GLY A 173 -7.32 -8.75 -1.96
CA GLY A 173 -6.69 -10.04 -2.26
C GLY A 173 -5.51 -10.37 -1.33
N VAL A 174 -5.61 -10.05 -0.04
CA VAL A 174 -4.55 -10.28 0.94
C VAL A 174 -4.70 -11.64 1.58
N THR A 175 -3.64 -12.45 1.52
CA THR A 175 -3.51 -13.71 2.26
C THR A 175 -2.36 -13.58 3.26
N SER A 176 -2.67 -13.65 4.57
CA SER A 176 -1.68 -13.44 5.62
C SER A 176 -2.12 -14.11 6.93
N GLN A 177 -1.17 -14.44 7.81
CA GLN A 177 -1.55 -14.88 9.17
C GLN A 177 -2.07 -13.68 9.99
N ASN A 178 -1.41 -12.53 9.87
CA ASN A 178 -1.76 -11.32 10.60
C ASN A 178 -1.92 -10.12 9.66
N VAL A 179 -3.05 -9.47 9.74
CA VAL A 179 -3.32 -8.20 9.03
C VAL A 179 -3.64 -7.13 10.05
N ALA A 180 -2.94 -6.02 9.97
CA ALA A 180 -3.19 -4.84 10.79
C ALA A 180 -3.35 -3.59 9.91
N ALA A 181 -4.43 -2.82 10.11
CA ALA A 181 -4.65 -1.58 9.38
C ALA A 181 -5.10 -0.48 10.35
N THR A 182 -4.42 0.67 10.34
CA THR A 182 -4.72 1.75 11.29
C THR A 182 -4.81 3.10 10.59
N ILE A 183 -5.93 3.78 10.75
CA ILE A 183 -6.11 5.19 10.38
C ILE A 183 -6.25 6.00 11.66
N GLN A 184 -5.22 6.80 11.96
CA GLN A 184 -5.07 7.43 13.28
C GLN A 184 -5.99 8.64 13.50
N ASN A 185 -6.43 9.31 12.43
CA ASN A 185 -7.28 10.49 12.54
C ASN A 185 -8.52 10.37 11.64
N SER A 186 -8.41 10.56 10.34
CA SER A 186 -9.57 10.57 9.45
C SER A 186 -9.31 9.83 8.15
N GLY A 187 -10.27 9.00 7.75
CA GLY A 187 -10.18 8.28 6.49
C GLY A 187 -11.13 7.09 6.39
N THR A 188 -10.98 6.33 5.32
CA THR A 188 -11.81 5.15 5.05
C THR A 188 -10.92 3.92 4.93
N LEU A 189 -11.32 2.84 5.59
CA LEU A 189 -10.64 1.55 5.49
C LEU A 189 -11.49 0.58 4.70
N LYS A 190 -10.92 0.03 3.62
CA LYS A 190 -11.57 -0.95 2.77
C LYS A 190 -10.77 -2.25 2.76
N LEU A 191 -11.43 -3.33 3.09
CA LEU A 191 -10.91 -4.69 3.11
C LEU A 191 -11.63 -5.49 2.01
N GLU A 192 -10.93 -6.04 1.03
CA GLU A 192 -11.53 -6.80 -0.06
C GLU A 192 -10.87 -8.18 -0.16
N ASN A 193 -11.64 -9.23 0.03
CA ASN A 193 -11.17 -10.61 -0.05
C ASN A 193 -9.95 -10.85 0.86
N ILE A 194 -10.09 -10.55 2.14
CA ILE A 194 -9.05 -10.74 3.14
C ILE A 194 -9.12 -12.17 3.69
N SER A 195 -8.03 -12.92 3.55
CA SER A 195 -7.83 -14.22 4.17
C SER A 195 -6.76 -14.10 5.26
N ALA A 196 -7.17 -14.09 6.53
CA ALA A 196 -6.26 -13.91 7.65
C ALA A 196 -6.68 -14.71 8.87
N ASN A 197 -5.70 -15.17 9.68
CA ASN A 197 -6.00 -15.77 10.98
C ASN A 197 -6.39 -14.67 11.98
N VAL A 198 -5.70 -13.54 11.93
CA VAL A 198 -5.99 -12.38 12.76
C VAL A 198 -6.06 -11.14 11.88
N CYS A 199 -7.20 -10.47 11.88
CA CYS A 199 -7.38 -9.19 11.20
C CYS A 199 -7.76 -8.12 12.23
N ASN A 200 -6.87 -7.14 12.41
CA ASN A 200 -7.08 -6.01 13.30
C ASN A 200 -7.14 -4.70 12.49
N ALA A 201 -8.26 -4.01 12.56
CA ALA A 201 -8.40 -2.74 11.85
C ALA A 201 -8.96 -1.66 12.80
N LYS A 202 -8.35 -0.47 12.74
CA LYS A 202 -8.74 0.67 13.58
C LYS A 202 -8.83 1.94 12.76
N VAL A 203 -9.93 2.66 12.92
CA VAL A 203 -10.16 3.98 12.32
C VAL A 203 -10.66 4.93 13.40
N GLN A 204 -10.10 6.12 13.52
CA GLN A 204 -10.64 7.08 14.49
C GLN A 204 -11.92 7.73 13.95
N ASN A 205 -11.85 8.37 12.79
CA ASN A 205 -13.03 9.00 12.16
C ASN A 205 -13.19 8.48 10.74
N GLY A 206 -14.21 7.63 10.53
CA GLY A 206 -14.53 7.03 9.25
C GLY A 206 -15.01 5.60 9.38
N SER A 207 -15.40 5.00 8.27
CA SER A 207 -15.99 3.67 8.25
C SER A 207 -14.99 2.59 7.85
N ILE A 208 -15.23 1.39 8.34
CA ILE A 208 -14.57 0.15 7.95
C ILE A 208 -15.57 -0.66 7.15
N THR A 209 -15.22 -0.97 5.89
CA THR A 209 -16.08 -1.78 5.01
C THR A 209 -15.26 -2.89 4.36
N GLY A 210 -15.92 -4.00 4.03
CA GLY A 210 -15.22 -4.97 3.20
C GLY A 210 -15.72 -6.39 3.25
N SER A 211 -14.86 -7.29 2.74
CA SER A 211 -15.11 -8.71 2.67
C SER A 211 -13.95 -9.54 3.23
N VAL A 212 -14.30 -10.59 3.97
CA VAL A 212 -13.38 -11.57 4.55
C VAL A 212 -13.67 -12.92 3.93
N VAL A 213 -12.63 -13.63 3.54
CA VAL A 213 -12.73 -14.95 2.93
C VAL A 213 -12.84 -16.02 4.02
N GLY A 214 -13.86 -16.82 3.94
CA GLY A 214 -14.03 -17.95 4.85
C GLY A 214 -15.46 -18.11 5.35
N ASP A 215 -15.61 -19.01 6.31
CA ASP A 215 -16.87 -19.27 7.00
C ASP A 215 -16.95 -18.37 8.24
N SER A 216 -18.05 -17.62 8.37
CA SER A 216 -18.28 -16.73 9.52
C SER A 216 -18.20 -17.46 10.87
N SER A 217 -18.55 -18.77 10.92
CA SER A 217 -18.48 -19.58 12.14
C SER A 217 -17.05 -19.84 12.64
N ALA A 218 -16.05 -19.72 11.76
CA ALA A 218 -14.65 -19.92 12.12
C ALA A 218 -14.02 -18.70 12.81
N TYR A 219 -14.72 -17.54 12.80
CA TYR A 219 -14.21 -16.29 13.32
C TYR A 219 -14.82 -15.89 14.66
N GLY A 220 -13.97 -15.39 15.53
CA GLY A 220 -14.39 -14.62 16.69
C GLY A 220 -14.43 -13.14 16.35
N PHE A 221 -15.53 -12.49 16.67
CA PHE A 221 -15.77 -11.06 16.40
C PHE A 221 -15.52 -10.21 17.63
N ASP A 222 -14.79 -9.13 17.45
CA ASP A 222 -14.67 -8.02 18.41
C ASP A 222 -14.78 -6.71 17.62
N LEU A 223 -16.02 -6.25 17.46
CA LEU A 223 -16.36 -5.13 16.58
C LEU A 223 -16.87 -3.95 17.40
N THR A 224 -16.36 -2.75 17.12
CA THR A 224 -16.78 -1.52 17.79
C THR A 224 -17.04 -0.42 16.76
N ALA A 225 -18.19 0.24 16.87
CA ALA A 225 -18.57 1.37 16.02
C ALA A 225 -19.14 2.48 16.91
N GLY A 226 -18.28 3.31 17.49
CA GLY A 226 -18.70 4.43 18.32
C GLY A 226 -19.56 5.42 17.54
N GLY A 227 -20.84 5.55 17.92
CA GLY A 227 -21.80 6.40 17.21
C GLY A 227 -22.29 5.86 15.86
N GLY A 228 -21.87 4.68 15.44
CA GLY A 228 -22.24 4.05 14.18
C GLY A 228 -22.98 2.73 14.34
N ARG A 229 -23.12 2.02 13.22
CA ARG A 229 -23.73 0.69 13.15
C ARG A 229 -22.70 -0.36 12.79
N ILE A 230 -22.89 -1.54 13.36
CA ILE A 230 -22.14 -2.74 13.00
C ILE A 230 -23.06 -3.64 12.21
N ARG A 231 -22.58 -4.13 11.08
CA ARG A 231 -23.23 -5.11 10.24
C ARG A 231 -22.22 -6.19 9.82
N VAL A 232 -22.57 -7.44 10.05
CA VAL A 232 -21.81 -8.60 9.55
C VAL A 232 -22.78 -9.48 8.80
N SER A 233 -22.48 -9.81 7.56
CA SER A 233 -23.27 -10.67 6.69
C SER A 233 -22.42 -11.84 6.17
N ASP A 234 -23.05 -12.92 5.75
CA ASP A 234 -22.39 -14.06 5.13
C ASP A 234 -23.06 -14.35 3.79
N SER A 235 -22.31 -14.29 2.69
CA SER A 235 -22.84 -14.57 1.35
C SER A 235 -23.23 -16.04 1.14
N ASN A 236 -22.75 -16.95 2.00
CA ASN A 236 -23.04 -18.38 1.95
C ASN A 236 -24.29 -18.73 2.77
N ASP A 237 -24.56 -18.01 3.82
CA ASP A 237 -25.77 -18.09 4.62
C ASP A 237 -26.57 -16.80 4.51
N ARG A 238 -27.58 -16.79 3.64
CA ARG A 238 -28.43 -15.62 3.41
C ARG A 238 -29.23 -15.19 4.65
N ASN A 239 -29.33 -16.05 5.63
CA ASN A 239 -30.02 -15.76 6.90
C ASN A 239 -29.04 -15.24 7.96
N PHE A 240 -27.72 -15.36 7.71
CA PHE A 240 -26.71 -14.87 8.65
C PHE A 240 -26.62 -13.35 8.52
N LEU A 241 -27.02 -12.67 9.55
CA LEU A 241 -26.86 -11.24 9.71
C LEU A 241 -26.73 -10.93 11.20
N LEU A 242 -25.55 -10.46 11.58
CA LEU A 242 -25.35 -9.85 12.89
C LEU A 242 -25.39 -8.34 12.74
N SER A 243 -26.14 -7.69 13.60
CA SER A 243 -26.18 -6.22 13.65
C SER A 243 -26.11 -5.77 15.10
N GLY A 244 -25.41 -4.65 15.32
CA GLY A 244 -25.23 -4.06 16.64
C GLY A 244 -25.10 -2.56 16.56
N LYS A 245 -25.21 -1.93 17.71
CA LYS A 245 -24.85 -0.54 17.93
C LYS A 245 -23.72 -0.53 18.95
N ASP A 246 -22.73 0.33 18.72
CA ASP A 246 -21.58 0.56 19.56
C ASP A 246 -20.60 -0.61 19.67
N ALA A 247 -21.04 -1.82 20.00
CA ALA A 247 -20.18 -2.99 20.12
C ALA A 247 -20.92 -4.31 19.80
N LEU A 248 -20.17 -5.24 19.22
CA LEU A 248 -20.60 -6.63 18.94
C LEU A 248 -19.45 -7.57 19.24
N GLN A 249 -19.64 -8.49 20.17
CA GLN A 249 -18.70 -9.57 20.46
C GLN A 249 -19.39 -10.93 20.31
N GLN A 250 -18.75 -11.84 19.61
CA GLN A 250 -19.26 -13.19 19.41
C GLN A 250 -18.12 -14.17 19.19
N ASN A 251 -18.34 -15.43 19.57
CA ASN A 251 -17.44 -16.55 19.31
C ASN A 251 -15.97 -16.28 19.73
N ALA A 252 -15.78 -15.75 20.95
CA ALA A 252 -14.44 -15.34 21.43
C ALA A 252 -13.40 -16.48 21.47
N SER A 253 -13.84 -17.74 21.46
CA SER A 253 -12.95 -18.92 21.44
C SER A 253 -12.55 -19.38 20.03
N ALA A 254 -13.08 -18.78 18.97
CA ALA A 254 -12.76 -19.17 17.60
C ALA A 254 -11.24 -19.02 17.31
N PRO A 255 -10.68 -19.88 16.42
CA PRO A 255 -9.27 -19.83 16.09
C PRO A 255 -8.88 -18.58 15.29
N GLN A 256 -9.79 -18.08 14.46
CA GLN A 256 -9.58 -16.86 13.69
C GLN A 256 -10.23 -15.66 14.40
N LYS A 257 -9.62 -14.49 14.25
CA LYS A 257 -10.06 -13.26 14.93
C LYS A 257 -10.27 -12.13 13.95
N LEU A 258 -11.42 -11.46 14.08
CA LEU A 258 -11.75 -10.24 13.36
C LEU A 258 -12.04 -9.14 14.39
N SER A 259 -11.07 -8.24 14.57
CA SER A 259 -11.20 -7.10 15.48
C SER A 259 -11.22 -5.80 14.67
N LEU A 260 -12.38 -5.17 14.57
CA LEU A 260 -12.57 -3.94 13.79
C LEU A 260 -13.15 -2.86 14.70
N ALA A 261 -12.50 -1.72 14.76
CA ALA A 261 -12.91 -0.62 15.63
C ALA A 261 -12.88 0.73 14.91
N THR A 262 -13.98 1.45 15.00
CA THR A 262 -14.04 2.88 14.64
C THR A 262 -14.63 3.68 15.79
N GLN A 263 -14.12 4.90 16.02
CA GLN A 263 -14.71 5.79 17.04
C GLN A 263 -15.94 6.53 16.50
N ASN A 264 -15.87 6.97 15.23
CA ASN A 264 -16.97 7.68 14.58
C ASN A 264 -17.15 7.13 13.15
N GLY A 265 -18.07 6.19 12.99
CA GLY A 265 -18.39 5.59 11.71
C GLY A 265 -19.00 4.20 11.82
N ASP A 266 -19.30 3.61 10.71
CA ASP A 266 -19.90 2.28 10.60
C ASP A 266 -18.85 1.19 10.38
N VAL A 267 -19.16 -0.03 10.79
CA VAL A 267 -18.44 -1.27 10.45
C VAL A 267 -19.39 -2.14 9.64
N ASP A 268 -19.05 -2.42 8.38
CA ASP A 268 -19.85 -3.27 7.48
C ASP A 268 -18.94 -4.31 6.80
N VAL A 269 -19.12 -5.58 7.15
CA VAL A 269 -18.27 -6.67 6.68
C VAL A 269 -19.10 -7.83 6.20
N GLU A 270 -18.72 -8.39 5.05
CA GLU A 270 -19.31 -9.58 4.45
C GLU A 270 -18.32 -10.74 4.43
N PHE A 271 -18.76 -11.92 4.83
CA PHE A 271 -18.03 -13.17 4.60
C PHE A 271 -18.33 -13.71 3.22
N VAL A 272 -17.26 -14.10 2.49
CA VAL A 272 -17.34 -14.58 1.11
C VAL A 272 -16.56 -15.89 0.95
N GLN A 273 -17.02 -16.82 0.09
CA GLN A 273 -16.24 -17.98 -0.30
C GLN A 273 -15.54 -17.75 -1.64
N ILE A 274 -14.25 -18.08 -1.70
CA ILE A 274 -13.54 -18.18 -2.98
C ILE A 274 -14.02 -19.47 -3.66
N GLY A 275 -14.60 -19.38 -4.87
CA GLY A 275 -14.82 -20.55 -5.73
C GLY A 275 -16.27 -20.89 -6.09
N ARG A 276 -17.26 -20.10 -5.68
CA ARG A 276 -18.57 -20.14 -6.35
C ARG A 276 -18.66 -18.99 -7.33
N ALA A 277 -18.14 -19.20 -8.56
CA ALA A 277 -18.60 -18.43 -9.69
C ALA A 277 -20.13 -18.55 -9.68
N SER A 278 -20.83 -17.43 -9.55
CA SER A 278 -22.28 -17.42 -9.70
C SER A 278 -22.58 -17.80 -11.14
N CYS A 279 -22.84 -19.07 -11.41
CA CYS A 279 -23.61 -19.46 -12.57
C CYS A 279 -25.01 -18.87 -12.39
N ARG A 280 -25.16 -17.57 -12.71
CA ARG A 280 -26.45 -17.06 -13.14
C ARG A 280 -26.65 -17.57 -14.55
N GLU A 281 -27.16 -18.79 -14.68
CA GLU A 281 -27.88 -19.17 -15.89
C GLU A 281 -29.01 -18.15 -16.10
N ARG A 282 -28.90 -17.44 -17.21
CA ARG A 282 -30.05 -16.73 -17.75
C ARG A 282 -31.00 -17.78 -18.33
N VAL A 283 -32.12 -18.00 -17.69
CA VAL A 283 -33.31 -18.58 -18.30
C VAL A 283 -34.14 -17.44 -18.86
#